data_103b3a091fe84de1d5336d3838ced018
#
_entry.id   103b3a091fe84de1d5336d3838ced018
#
_cell.length_a   1.000
_cell.length_b   1.000
_cell.length_c   1.000
_cell.angle_alpha   90.00
_cell.angle_beta   90.00
_cell.angle_gamma   90.00
#
_symmetry.space_group_name_H-M   'P 1'
#
loop_
_entity.id
_entity.type
_entity.pdbx_description
1 polymer ?
#
loop_
_entity_poly.entity_id
_entity_poly.type
_entity_poly.pdbx_seq_one_letter_code
_entity_poly.pdbx_strand_id
1 'polypeptide(L)'
;SKILEKAKELEKKMKESQEAIKKIEVIGNSGGDLVKVKLNGEGEMISIEISDKLLKEEKNIIEDLIKAAYNNAKSSLKSKTTEEISKNAGNFGIPGFKWPL
;
A
#
# COMPACT_ATOMS: atom_id res chain seq x y z
N SER A 1 8.13 20.54 29.60
CA SER A 1 8.33 19.24 30.20
C SER A 1 8.73 18.22 29.15
N LYS A 2 9.45 17.21 29.57
CA LYS A 2 9.89 16.16 28.64
C LYS A 2 8.74 15.36 28.02
N ILE A 3 7.65 15.24 28.75
CA ILE A 3 6.46 14.53 28.26
C ILE A 3 5.81 15.29 27.12
N LEU A 4 5.69 16.60 27.26
CA LEU A 4 5.13 17.45 26.19
C LEU A 4 6.02 17.48 24.95
N GLU A 5 7.33 17.52 25.14
CA GLU A 5 8.29 17.49 24.03
C GLU A 5 8.19 16.18 23.24
N LYS A 6 8.08 15.05 23.95
CA LYS A 6 7.93 13.76 23.33
C LYS A 6 6.59 13.62 22.60
N ALA A 7 5.53 14.18 23.18
CA ALA A 7 4.21 14.16 22.55
C ALA A 7 4.21 14.95 21.25
N LYS A 8 4.86 16.12 21.24
CA LYS A 8 4.99 16.95 20.03
C LYS A 8 5.83 16.27 18.97
N GLU A 9 6.90 15.62 19.39
CA GLU A 9 7.77 14.87 18.47
C GLU A 9 7.02 13.70 17.84
N LEU A 10 6.24 12.98 18.65
CA LEU A 10 5.42 11.86 18.17
C LEU A 10 4.39 12.36 17.17
N GLU A 11 3.69 13.44 17.49
CA GLU A 11 2.70 14.05 16.62
C GLU A 11 3.30 14.43 15.27
N LYS A 12 4.48 15.05 15.30
CA LYS A 12 5.19 15.42 14.09
C LYS A 12 5.53 14.21 13.22
N LYS A 13 6.03 13.15 13.86
CA LYS A 13 6.39 11.93 13.14
C LYS A 13 5.18 11.20 12.58
N MET A 14 4.07 11.22 13.29
CA MET A 14 2.81 10.67 12.77
C MET A 14 2.34 11.42 11.54
N LYS A 15 2.45 12.74 11.55
CA LYS A 15 2.12 13.58 10.40
C LYS A 15 3.01 13.26 9.21
N GLU A 16 4.31 13.15 9.44
CA GLU A 16 5.28 12.81 8.41
C GLU A 16 4.97 11.44 7.81
N SER A 17 4.61 10.49 8.67
CA SER A 17 4.24 9.15 8.25
C SER A 17 3.00 9.14 7.38
N GLN A 18 1.97 9.90 7.78
CA GLN A 18 0.73 10.01 7.02
C GLN A 18 0.97 10.65 5.65
N GLU A 19 1.81 11.68 5.59
CA GLU A 19 2.16 12.32 4.33
C GLU A 19 2.94 11.38 3.42
N ALA A 20 3.86 10.61 3.99
CA ALA A 20 4.63 9.63 3.24
C ALA A 20 3.70 8.53 2.68
N ILE A 21 2.74 8.08 3.47
CA ILE A 21 1.77 7.07 3.05
C ILE A 21 0.93 7.57 1.87
N LYS A 22 0.51 8.83 1.90
CA LYS A 22 -0.26 9.43 0.80
C LYS A 22 0.49 9.44 -0.53
N LYS A 23 1.82 9.45 -0.47
CA LYS A 23 2.66 9.47 -1.66
C LYS A 23 2.98 8.07 -2.19
N ILE A 24 2.58 7.04 -1.50
CA ILE A 24 2.82 5.66 -1.94
C ILE A 24 2.02 5.36 -3.20
N GLU A 25 2.65 4.67 -4.12
CA GLU A 25 1.99 4.09 -5.28
C GLU A 25 2.48 2.66 -5.42
N VAL A 26 1.56 1.74 -5.65
CA VAL A 26 1.89 0.33 -5.83
C VAL A 26 1.25 -0.19 -7.10
N ILE A 27 1.87 -1.20 -7.68
CA ILE A 27 1.35 -1.87 -8.87
C ILE A 27 1.12 -3.33 -8.53
N GLY A 28 -0.09 -3.81 -8.84
CA GLY A 28 -0.42 -5.21 -8.75
C GLY A 28 -0.62 -5.80 -10.13
N ASN A 29 -0.23 -7.04 -10.31
CA ASN A 29 -0.29 -7.74 -11.59
C ASN A 29 -1.04 -9.05 -11.45
N SER A 30 -1.58 -9.52 -12.58
CA SER A 30 -2.11 -10.87 -12.66
C SER A 30 -1.92 -11.42 -14.07
N GLY A 31 -1.84 -12.74 -14.17
CA GLY A 31 -1.62 -13.41 -15.48
C GLY A 31 -0.33 -12.96 -16.14
N GLY A 32 0.73 -12.76 -15.36
CA GLY A 32 1.92 -12.08 -15.85
C GLY A 32 1.62 -10.60 -15.97
N ASP A 33 1.71 -10.05 -17.17
CA ASP A 33 1.42 -8.64 -17.42
C ASP A 33 0.07 -8.43 -18.12
N LEU A 34 -0.84 -9.39 -18.01
CA LEU A 34 -2.14 -9.28 -18.66
C LEU A 34 -3.03 -8.21 -18.02
N VAL A 35 -2.95 -8.04 -16.70
CA VAL A 35 -3.65 -6.97 -15.99
C VAL A 35 -2.70 -6.32 -15.00
N LYS A 36 -2.67 -4.99 -15.01
CA LYS A 36 -1.91 -4.19 -14.05
C LYS A 36 -2.84 -3.18 -13.41
N VAL A 37 -2.80 -3.11 -12.08
CA VAL A 37 -3.60 -2.16 -11.29
C VAL A 37 -2.65 -1.29 -10.50
N LYS A 38 -2.83 0.02 -10.56
CA LYS A 38 -2.07 0.95 -9.74
C LYS A 38 -2.97 1.54 -8.66
N LEU A 39 -2.53 1.45 -7.41
CA LEU A 39 -3.23 2.06 -6.28
C LEU A 39 -2.36 3.13 -5.66
N ASN A 40 -2.99 4.17 -5.11
CA ASN A 40 -2.28 5.16 -4.31
C ASN A 40 -2.27 4.74 -2.84
N GLY A 41 -1.67 5.56 -1.98
CA GLY A 41 -1.55 5.26 -0.55
C GLY A 41 -2.87 5.20 0.19
N GLU A 42 -3.92 5.76 -0.38
CA GLU A 42 -5.27 5.72 0.19
C GLU A 42 -6.07 4.50 -0.29
N GLY A 43 -5.46 3.69 -1.15
CA GLY A 43 -6.12 2.50 -1.69
C GLY A 43 -7.01 2.76 -2.89
N GLU A 44 -6.95 3.97 -3.44
CA GLU A 44 -7.73 4.29 -4.63
C GLU A 44 -7.03 3.73 -5.87
N MET A 45 -7.83 3.22 -6.80
CA MET A 45 -7.29 2.75 -8.08
C MET A 45 -7.03 3.94 -8.98
N ILE A 46 -5.76 4.22 -9.24
CA ILE A 46 -5.35 5.32 -10.11
C ILE A 46 -5.47 4.94 -11.57
N SER A 47 -5.11 3.71 -11.89
CA SER A 47 -5.16 3.22 -13.26
C SER A 47 -5.29 1.71 -13.31
N ILE A 48 -5.77 1.23 -14.43
CA ILE A 48 -5.83 -0.19 -14.76
C ILE A 48 -5.42 -0.35 -16.21
N GLU A 49 -4.57 -1.33 -16.47
CA GLU A 49 -4.16 -1.68 -17.83
C GLU A 49 -4.54 -3.13 -18.08
N ILE A 50 -5.23 -3.35 -19.19
CA ILE A 50 -5.64 -4.69 -19.62
C ILE A 50 -5.02 -4.95 -20.98
N SER A 51 -4.26 -6.04 -21.07
CA SER A 51 -3.62 -6.41 -22.34
C SER A 51 -4.67 -6.78 -23.40
N ASP A 52 -4.39 -6.42 -24.64
CA ASP A 52 -5.27 -6.78 -25.77
C ASP A 52 -5.47 -8.29 -25.89
N LYS A 53 -4.49 -9.06 -25.49
CA LYS A 53 -4.59 -10.52 -25.49
C LYS A 53 -5.69 -11.02 -24.58
N LEU A 54 -5.91 -10.34 -23.48
CA LEU A 54 -6.93 -10.72 -22.50
C LEU A 54 -8.33 -10.45 -23.03
N LEU A 55 -8.50 -9.47 -23.89
CA LEU A 55 -9.81 -9.12 -24.45
C LEU A 55 -10.43 -10.24 -25.28
N LYS A 56 -9.63 -11.22 -25.68
CA LYS A 56 -10.10 -12.37 -26.46
C LYS A 56 -10.58 -13.51 -25.57
N GLU A 57 -10.39 -13.39 -24.26
CA GLU A 57 -10.79 -14.41 -23.31
C GLU A 57 -12.24 -14.24 -22.89
N GLU A 58 -12.78 -15.27 -22.23
CA GLU A 58 -14.12 -15.21 -21.70
C GLU A 58 -14.24 -14.17 -20.58
N LYS A 59 -15.42 -13.60 -20.46
CA LYS A 59 -15.70 -12.55 -19.48
C LYS A 59 -15.30 -12.91 -18.06
N ASN A 60 -15.60 -14.13 -17.62
CA ASN A 60 -15.29 -14.57 -16.27
C ASN A 60 -13.78 -14.64 -16.02
N ILE A 61 -12.98 -14.96 -17.04
CA ILE A 61 -11.54 -14.97 -16.93
C ILE A 61 -11.01 -13.55 -16.75
N ILE A 62 -11.54 -12.61 -17.54
CA ILE A 62 -11.16 -11.20 -17.43
C ILE A 62 -11.48 -10.67 -16.03
N GLU A 63 -12.68 -10.95 -15.55
CA GLU A 63 -13.12 -10.52 -14.21
C GLU A 63 -12.22 -11.07 -13.11
N ASP A 64 -11.87 -12.37 -13.19
CA ASP A 64 -11.02 -13.01 -12.20
C ASP A 64 -9.61 -12.42 -12.20
N LEU A 65 -9.06 -12.11 -13.38
CA LEU A 65 -7.74 -11.53 -13.47
C LEU A 65 -7.68 -10.09 -12.98
N ILE A 66 -8.75 -9.32 -13.21
CA ILE A 66 -8.85 -7.96 -12.67
C ILE A 66 -8.86 -8.02 -11.14
N LYS A 67 -9.68 -8.91 -10.59
CA LYS A 67 -9.76 -9.11 -9.14
C LYS A 67 -8.42 -9.51 -8.55
N ALA A 68 -7.73 -10.43 -9.20
CA ALA A 68 -6.42 -10.90 -8.75
C ALA A 68 -5.37 -9.78 -8.76
N ALA A 69 -5.36 -8.94 -9.81
CA ALA A 69 -4.44 -7.82 -9.91
C ALA A 69 -4.70 -6.79 -8.83
N TYR A 70 -5.97 -6.48 -8.56
CA TYR A 70 -6.35 -5.56 -7.51
C TYR A 70 -5.92 -6.08 -6.13
N ASN A 71 -6.20 -7.35 -5.85
CA ASN A 71 -5.81 -7.96 -4.58
C ASN A 71 -4.30 -7.99 -4.40
N ASN A 72 -3.56 -8.21 -5.47
CA ASN A 72 -2.11 -8.19 -5.46
C ASN A 72 -1.60 -6.77 -5.14
N ALA A 73 -2.17 -5.74 -5.77
CA ALA A 73 -1.83 -4.35 -5.48
C ALA A 73 -2.15 -3.98 -4.04
N LYS A 74 -3.30 -4.41 -3.55
CA LYS A 74 -3.73 -4.13 -2.18
C LYS A 74 -2.79 -4.75 -1.15
N SER A 75 -2.31 -5.97 -1.41
CA SER A 75 -1.34 -6.64 -0.56
C SER A 75 -0.01 -5.89 -0.54
N SER A 76 0.45 -5.42 -1.69
CA SER A 76 1.66 -4.60 -1.80
C SER A 76 1.52 -3.29 -1.05
N LEU A 77 0.36 -2.65 -1.14
CA LEU A 77 0.08 -1.41 -0.43
C LEU A 77 0.14 -1.63 1.08
N LYS A 78 -0.48 -2.70 1.55
CA LYS A 78 -0.46 -3.04 2.98
C LYS A 78 0.95 -3.22 3.50
N SER A 79 1.80 -3.93 2.75
CA SER A 79 3.21 -4.13 3.11
C SER A 79 3.96 -2.82 3.17
N LYS A 80 3.78 -1.94 2.18
CA LYS A 80 4.45 -0.65 2.16
C LYS A 80 3.99 0.27 3.27
N THR A 81 2.70 0.28 3.56
CA THR A 81 2.14 1.07 4.66
C THR A 81 2.70 0.60 5.99
N THR A 82 2.72 -0.71 6.20
CA THR A 82 3.27 -1.31 7.42
C THR A 82 4.76 -0.96 7.58
N GLU A 83 5.51 -1.05 6.50
CA GLU A 83 6.94 -0.70 6.50
C GLU A 83 7.16 0.76 6.90
N GLU A 84 6.36 1.67 6.35
CA GLU A 84 6.45 3.09 6.67
C GLU A 84 6.13 3.38 8.14
N ILE A 85 5.08 2.76 8.66
CA ILE A 85 4.69 2.91 10.06
C ILE A 85 5.75 2.34 10.99
N SER A 86 6.27 1.14 10.69
CA SER A 86 7.31 0.48 11.49
C SER A 86 8.59 1.30 11.55
N LYS A 87 8.94 1.92 10.43
CA LYS A 87 10.12 2.77 10.33
C LYS A 87 10.06 3.94 11.33
N ASN A 88 8.90 4.56 11.44
CA ASN A 88 8.71 5.67 12.38
C ASN A 88 8.58 5.20 13.82
N ALA A 89 7.91 4.08 14.06
CA ALA A 89 7.77 3.50 15.39
C ALA A 89 9.12 3.08 15.97
N GLY A 90 10.02 2.56 15.13
CA GLY A 90 11.36 2.17 15.55
C GLY A 90 12.17 3.33 16.09
N ASN A 91 11.92 4.55 15.61
CA ASN A 91 12.62 5.75 16.05
C ASN A 91 12.25 6.18 17.47
N PHE A 92 11.21 5.62 18.06
CA PHE A 92 10.79 5.92 19.42
C PHE A 92 11.34 4.93 20.45
N GLY A 93 12.15 3.98 19.99
CA GLY A 93 12.80 3.05 20.87
C GLY A 93 11.85 2.15 21.64
N ILE A 94 10.81 1.68 21.01
CA ILE A 94 9.87 0.73 21.61
C ILE A 94 10.36 -0.68 21.25
N PRO A 95 11.24 -1.29 22.07
CA PRO A 95 11.80 -2.59 21.74
C PRO A 95 10.74 -3.69 21.79
N GLY A 96 10.77 -4.54 20.79
CA GLY A 96 9.86 -5.67 20.74
C GLY A 96 8.45 -5.35 20.30
N PHE A 97 8.17 -4.11 19.94
CA PHE A 97 6.85 -3.75 19.44
C PHE A 97 6.67 -4.27 18.02
N LYS A 98 5.63 -5.06 17.82
CA LYS A 98 5.27 -5.56 16.50
C LYS A 98 3.87 -5.09 16.15
N TRP A 99 3.73 -4.55 14.93
CA TRP A 99 2.43 -4.14 14.44
C TRP A 99 1.58 -5.38 14.15
N PRO A 100 0.35 -5.44 14.63
CA PRO A 100 -0.53 -6.59 14.40
C PRO A 100 -1.17 -6.54 13.01
N LEU A 101 -0.35 -6.81 12.01
CA LEU A 101 -0.84 -6.78 10.61
C LEU A 101 -0.71 -8.13 9.91
#